data_105bea0011ec32e965b29f2827e7cc25
#
_entry.id   105bea0011ec32e965b29f2827e7cc25
#
_cell.length_a   1.000
_cell.length_b   1.000
_cell.length_c   1.000
_cell.angle_alpha   90.00
_cell.angle_beta   90.00
_cell.angle_gamma   90.00
#
_symmetry.space_group_name_H-M   'P 1'
#
loop_
_entity.id
_entity.type
_entity.pdbx_description
1 polymer ?
#
loop_
_entity_poly.entity_id
_entity_poly.type
_entity_poly.pdbx_seq_one_letter_code
_entity_poly.pdbx_strand_id
1 'polypeptide(L)'
;MAKENPLIQNKIDMINFRGSIYSSLEKPFELIETAAYFPVDLGRFRFSSPIDIAIDNDKNMYITSFSNGKLVKLDPNGEGIFTRTYSLEGKLYGIDYKSGLLAVSDFANNKVFVINTDGKVIKTIGSTGNAEGQFNGPEGVCFGGDSSLYIVDSGNHRVQKFGLDGRFILAFGQYGEYEGQLNKPTDVAVRNENVYVTDTNNKRIAVFDDSGNFIENMTPAEFALPRGIYIQGNLMAVSDEKKGLFMYNMENSQSQWFTSWEGKKKFYHLTSAVMDDNGFVYTCSNKNEAIYVFSPLQQQISNIEVEVTNVDAKKFPTVAVYCNIRDRYGRPIYGLTQENFTIIEDGATITNLSADYLKNMMPAASMVMCVDRSGSLKNYHNDVPWLAEFILQKMHKNDKLKIINFADDTWVSNPYDWSRLRALKALKTFDYGKGRDIGKALYAAISDVLPEMSRRGVILITDGQATQNDFKAYSPDIVIDYAKTHFIPVYIFALKTKSPILMRIAQQTGGAIYKASELDGLRTVYDTIKKSNDYRYVLIYSTFKMKSLKGWWSDLTINVSYKGQKGTEWAGYFVP
;
A
#
# COMPACT_ATOMS: atom_id res chain seq x y z
N MET A 1 13.41 -3.21 -45.85
CA MET A 1 12.16 -2.93 -45.13
C MET A 1 12.35 -3.35 -43.67
N ALA A 2 12.59 -2.39 -42.81
CA ALA A 2 12.70 -2.65 -41.37
C ALA A 2 11.31 -3.04 -40.86
N LYS A 3 11.21 -4.20 -40.22
CA LYS A 3 9.97 -4.57 -39.51
C LYS A 3 9.72 -3.56 -38.41
N GLU A 4 8.65 -2.80 -38.54
CA GLU A 4 8.21 -1.88 -37.49
C GLU A 4 7.98 -2.65 -36.18
N ASN A 5 8.51 -2.11 -35.10
CA ASN A 5 8.40 -2.71 -33.77
C ASN A 5 6.94 -2.62 -33.31
N PRO A 6 6.26 -3.75 -33.00
CA PRO A 6 4.84 -3.76 -32.60
C PRO A 6 4.54 -2.87 -31.38
N LEU A 7 5.53 -2.64 -30.51
CA LEU A 7 5.41 -1.75 -29.36
C LEU A 7 5.32 -0.27 -29.75
N ILE A 8 5.96 0.13 -30.86
CA ILE A 8 5.88 1.49 -31.38
C ILE A 8 4.52 1.72 -32.02
N GLN A 9 4.00 0.74 -32.78
CA GLN A 9 2.68 0.83 -33.41
C GLN A 9 1.57 0.91 -32.35
N ASN A 10 1.62 0.07 -31.31
CA ASN A 10 0.67 0.15 -30.19
C ASN A 10 0.73 1.50 -29.45
N LYS A 11 1.91 2.11 -29.34
CA LYS A 11 2.08 3.45 -28.75
C LYS A 11 1.43 4.51 -29.65
N ILE A 12 1.60 4.41 -30.97
CA ILE A 12 1.01 5.34 -31.96
C ILE A 12 -0.53 5.18 -31.98
N ASP A 13 -1.04 3.95 -31.94
CA ASP A 13 -2.49 3.70 -31.95
C ASP A 13 -3.18 4.19 -30.67
N MET A 14 -2.52 4.07 -29.50
CA MET A 14 -3.04 4.63 -28.25
C MET A 14 -2.97 6.16 -28.21
N ILE A 15 -1.93 6.77 -28.76
CA ILE A 15 -1.82 8.23 -28.92
C ILE A 15 -2.92 8.72 -29.86
N ASN A 16 -3.16 8.04 -30.98
CA ASN A 16 -4.19 8.39 -31.95
C ASN A 16 -5.62 8.20 -31.39
N PHE A 17 -5.86 7.14 -30.63
CA PHE A 17 -7.15 6.91 -29.95
C PHE A 17 -7.45 7.99 -28.90
N ARG A 18 -6.43 8.47 -28.21
CA ARG A 18 -6.56 9.57 -27.23
C ARG A 18 -6.54 10.95 -27.87
N GLY A 19 -5.84 11.12 -28.97
CA GLY A 19 -5.81 12.39 -29.73
C GLY A 19 -7.17 12.80 -30.28
N SER A 20 -8.10 11.85 -30.47
CA SER A 20 -9.49 12.15 -30.85
C SER A 20 -10.34 12.69 -29.69
N ILE A 21 -9.90 12.52 -28.44
CA ILE A 21 -10.62 13.01 -27.24
C ILE A 21 -9.98 14.27 -26.66
N TYR A 22 -8.68 14.46 -26.86
CA TYR A 22 -7.92 15.61 -26.37
C TYR A 22 -7.09 16.20 -27.51
N SER A 23 -7.28 17.48 -27.81
CA SER A 23 -6.59 18.23 -28.87
C SER A 23 -5.09 17.96 -28.93
N SER A 24 -4.55 17.91 -30.13
CA SER A 24 -3.23 17.53 -30.63
C SER A 24 -1.98 18.27 -30.11
N LEU A 25 -1.91 18.60 -28.82
CA LEU A 25 -0.71 19.14 -28.18
C LEU A 25 -0.02 18.01 -27.44
N GLU A 26 1.25 17.76 -27.75
CA GLU A 26 2.12 16.88 -26.97
C GLU A 26 2.05 17.30 -25.49
N LYS A 27 1.53 16.39 -24.64
CA LYS A 27 1.45 16.66 -23.21
C LYS A 27 2.79 16.34 -22.58
N PRO A 28 3.45 17.29 -21.90
CA PRO A 28 4.76 17.08 -21.31
C PRO A 28 4.77 16.06 -20.16
N PHE A 29 3.60 15.80 -19.55
CA PHE A 29 3.43 14.80 -18.51
C PHE A 29 2.37 13.78 -18.92
N GLU A 30 2.80 12.55 -19.08
CA GLU A 30 1.91 11.43 -19.42
C GLU A 30 1.44 10.75 -18.13
N LEU A 31 0.56 11.42 -17.36
CA LEU A 31 -0.09 10.87 -16.19
C LEU A 31 -1.51 10.39 -16.50
N ILE A 32 -1.88 9.27 -15.91
CA ILE A 32 -3.22 8.68 -16.04
C ILE A 32 -3.80 8.45 -14.65
N GLU A 33 -5.05 8.81 -14.48
CA GLU A 33 -5.84 8.55 -13.29
C GLU A 33 -6.00 7.04 -13.08
N THR A 34 -5.51 6.50 -11.96
CA THR A 34 -5.49 5.05 -11.70
C THR A 34 -6.39 4.61 -10.58
N ALA A 35 -6.54 5.42 -9.55
CA ALA A 35 -7.36 5.10 -8.38
C ALA A 35 -7.95 6.36 -7.76
N ALA A 36 -9.06 6.18 -7.05
CA ALA A 36 -9.60 7.16 -6.12
C ALA A 36 -10.08 6.44 -4.87
N TYR A 37 -9.76 6.98 -3.69
CA TYR A 37 -10.18 6.44 -2.40
C TYR A 37 -11.17 7.40 -1.76
N PHE A 38 -12.32 6.88 -1.34
CA PHE A 38 -13.38 7.64 -0.69
C PHE A 38 -13.62 7.12 0.73
N PRO A 39 -14.00 7.98 1.70
CA PRO A 39 -14.21 7.58 3.09
C PRO A 39 -15.25 6.48 3.27
N VAL A 40 -16.27 6.45 2.41
CA VAL A 40 -17.36 5.46 2.45
C VAL A 40 -16.85 4.04 2.32
N ASP A 41 -15.77 3.84 1.57
CA ASP A 41 -15.18 2.54 1.29
C ASP A 41 -14.25 2.06 2.42
N LEU A 42 -13.85 2.95 3.33
CA LEU A 42 -12.83 2.72 4.35
C LEU A 42 -13.39 2.35 5.74
N GLY A 43 -14.72 2.35 5.92
CA GLY A 43 -15.35 1.98 7.19
C GLY A 43 -14.81 2.77 8.39
N ARG A 44 -14.25 2.07 9.39
CA ARG A 44 -13.68 2.71 10.59
C ARG A 44 -12.42 3.54 10.34
N PHE A 45 -11.75 3.36 9.21
CA PHE A 45 -10.52 4.06 8.83
C PHE A 45 -10.80 5.29 7.95
N ARG A 46 -12.06 5.72 7.90
CA ARG A 46 -12.45 6.87 7.10
C ARG A 46 -11.79 8.17 7.58
N PHE A 47 -11.35 8.95 6.63
CA PHE A 47 -10.95 10.34 6.81
C PHE A 47 -12.15 11.28 6.59
N SER A 48 -12.03 12.53 7.00
CA SER A 48 -13.00 13.59 6.72
C SER A 48 -12.27 14.90 6.48
N SER A 49 -12.53 15.53 5.36
CA SER A 49 -11.76 16.67 4.83
C SER A 49 -10.25 16.35 4.80
N PRO A 50 -9.80 15.43 3.95
CA PRO A 50 -8.38 15.12 3.82
C PRO A 50 -7.63 16.37 3.32
N ILE A 51 -6.54 16.72 3.98
CA ILE A 51 -5.75 17.91 3.65
C ILE A 51 -4.43 17.54 3.00
N ASP A 52 -3.69 16.61 3.61
CA ASP A 52 -2.36 16.29 3.14
C ASP A 52 -2.09 14.78 3.23
N ILE A 53 -1.10 14.31 2.48
CA ILE A 53 -0.75 12.91 2.37
C ILE A 53 0.76 12.75 2.29
N ALA A 54 1.30 11.77 3.02
CA ALA A 54 2.68 11.33 2.88
C ALA A 54 2.73 9.85 2.50
N ILE A 55 3.78 9.45 1.78
CA ILE A 55 3.97 8.07 1.31
C ILE A 55 5.28 7.55 1.89
N ASP A 56 5.25 6.40 2.57
CA ASP A 56 6.47 5.77 3.07
C ASP A 56 7.15 4.88 2.00
N ASN A 57 8.31 4.32 2.33
CA ASN A 57 9.08 3.46 1.42
C ASN A 57 8.33 2.18 1.02
N ASP A 58 7.40 1.71 1.87
CA ASP A 58 6.54 0.56 1.60
C ASP A 58 5.25 0.97 0.85
N LYS A 59 5.16 2.23 0.43
CA LYS A 59 4.01 2.84 -0.28
C LYS A 59 2.73 2.91 0.56
N ASN A 60 2.84 2.82 1.89
CA ASN A 60 1.71 3.12 2.74
C ASN A 60 1.40 4.62 2.69
N MET A 61 0.11 4.94 2.70
CA MET A 61 -0.40 6.30 2.65
C MET A 61 -0.77 6.78 4.06
N TYR A 62 -0.26 7.94 4.45
CA TYR A 62 -0.59 8.60 5.71
C TYR A 62 -1.36 9.88 5.40
N ILE A 63 -2.60 9.97 5.84
CA ILE A 63 -3.53 11.01 5.46
C ILE A 63 -3.90 11.82 6.68
N THR A 64 -3.70 13.13 6.63
CA THR A 64 -4.22 14.04 7.64
C THR A 64 -5.69 14.35 7.36
N SER A 65 -6.50 14.19 8.38
CA SER A 65 -7.95 14.35 8.33
C SER A 65 -8.37 15.53 9.20
N PHE A 66 -8.66 16.66 8.57
CA PHE A 66 -8.83 17.93 9.26
C PHE A 66 -10.11 17.98 10.11
N SER A 67 -11.27 17.57 9.56
CA SER A 67 -12.55 17.73 10.27
C SER A 67 -12.67 16.85 11.51
N ASN A 68 -11.99 15.70 11.56
CA ASN A 68 -12.06 14.78 12.71
C ASN A 68 -10.74 14.64 13.49
N GLY A 69 -9.69 15.40 13.10
CA GLY A 69 -8.40 15.46 13.82
C GLY A 69 -7.62 14.14 13.82
N LYS A 70 -7.80 13.29 12.83
CA LYS A 70 -7.18 11.96 12.78
C LYS A 70 -6.05 11.89 11.76
N LEU A 71 -5.03 11.11 12.09
CA LEU A 71 -4.12 10.53 11.11
C LEU A 71 -4.64 9.16 10.71
N VAL A 72 -4.79 8.93 9.43
CA VAL A 72 -5.25 7.66 8.86
C VAL A 72 -4.08 7.04 8.09
N LYS A 73 -3.74 5.79 8.39
CA LYS A 73 -2.77 5.01 7.60
C LYS A 73 -3.51 3.96 6.79
N LEU A 74 -3.27 3.98 5.48
CA LEU A 74 -3.71 2.95 4.55
C LEU A 74 -2.50 2.21 3.99
N ASP A 75 -2.68 0.96 3.60
CA ASP A 75 -1.68 0.23 2.83
C ASP A 75 -1.66 0.70 1.36
N PRO A 76 -0.72 0.21 0.51
CA PRO A 76 -0.66 0.58 -0.90
C PRO A 76 -1.93 0.26 -1.70
N ASN A 77 -2.80 -0.57 -1.16
CA ASN A 77 -4.04 -1.02 -1.76
C ASN A 77 -5.24 -0.17 -1.33
N GLY A 78 -5.01 0.80 -0.42
CA GLY A 78 -6.06 1.61 0.18
C GLY A 78 -6.76 0.95 1.36
N GLU A 79 -6.26 -0.18 1.87
CA GLU A 79 -6.83 -0.81 3.06
C GLU A 79 -6.35 -0.14 4.34
N GLY A 80 -7.27 0.02 5.29
CA GLY A 80 -6.97 0.72 6.53
C GLY A 80 -6.10 -0.08 7.50
N ILE A 81 -4.97 0.50 7.91
CA ILE A 81 -4.06 -0.08 8.90
C ILE A 81 -4.38 0.45 10.28
N PHE A 82 -4.38 1.77 10.46
CA PHE A 82 -4.75 2.41 11.74
C PHE A 82 -5.35 3.81 11.56
N THR A 83 -5.98 4.28 12.64
CA THR A 83 -6.26 5.72 12.86
C THR A 83 -5.69 6.15 14.19
N ARG A 84 -5.16 7.39 14.28
CA ARG A 84 -4.62 8.00 15.51
C ARG A 84 -5.13 9.41 15.69
N THR A 85 -5.35 9.77 16.95
CA THR A 85 -5.68 11.13 17.39
C THR A 85 -4.61 11.56 18.38
N TYR A 86 -4.02 12.73 18.21
CA TYR A 86 -2.88 13.19 19.02
C TYR A 86 -3.28 14.26 20.04
N SER A 87 -4.36 14.98 19.80
CA SER A 87 -4.88 16.01 20.70
C SER A 87 -6.40 16.07 20.68
N LEU A 88 -6.99 16.51 21.78
CA LEU A 88 -8.43 16.79 21.85
C LEU A 88 -8.74 17.98 20.92
N GLU A 89 -9.80 17.84 20.10
CA GLU A 89 -10.22 18.85 19.12
C GLU A 89 -9.11 19.25 18.11
N GLY A 90 -8.11 18.38 17.94
CA GLY A 90 -7.03 18.58 16.99
C GLY A 90 -7.55 18.66 15.56
N LYS A 91 -6.85 19.44 14.74
CA LYS A 91 -7.06 19.54 13.29
C LYS A 91 -5.74 19.31 12.59
N LEU A 92 -5.48 18.07 12.20
CA LEU A 92 -4.24 17.73 11.52
C LEU A 92 -4.24 18.33 10.12
N TYR A 93 -3.12 18.96 9.76
CA TYR A 93 -2.97 19.67 8.50
C TYR A 93 -1.87 19.07 7.62
N GLY A 94 -0.63 19.53 7.71
CA GLY A 94 0.50 19.07 6.92
C GLY A 94 1.10 17.77 7.45
N ILE A 95 1.67 16.99 6.55
CA ILE A 95 2.41 15.77 6.87
C ILE A 95 3.54 15.56 5.87
N ASP A 96 4.71 15.17 6.35
CA ASP A 96 5.81 14.72 5.51
C ASP A 96 6.46 13.46 6.07
N TYR A 97 7.06 12.65 5.21
CA TYR A 97 7.74 11.40 5.56
C TYR A 97 9.21 11.44 5.16
N LYS A 98 10.08 11.05 6.09
CA LYS A 98 11.50 10.83 5.80
C LYS A 98 12.08 9.74 6.70
N SER A 99 12.68 8.71 6.09
CA SER A 99 13.51 7.70 6.78
C SER A 99 12.85 7.08 8.03
N GLY A 100 11.56 6.73 7.94
CA GLY A 100 10.82 6.08 9.03
C GLY A 100 10.20 7.05 10.05
N LEU A 101 10.36 8.35 9.84
CA LEU A 101 9.73 9.40 10.64
C LEU A 101 8.66 10.13 9.82
N LEU A 102 7.65 10.61 10.51
CA LEU A 102 6.63 11.49 9.98
C LEU A 102 6.59 12.76 10.84
N ALA A 103 6.49 13.92 10.18
CA ALA A 103 6.15 15.18 10.83
C ALA A 103 4.68 15.48 10.54
N VAL A 104 3.90 15.85 11.56
CA VAL A 104 2.46 16.11 11.43
C VAL A 104 2.12 17.39 12.15
N SER A 105 1.56 18.38 11.47
CA SER A 105 1.09 19.63 12.10
C SER A 105 -0.33 19.48 12.64
N ASP A 106 -0.58 20.07 13.81
CA ASP A 106 -1.90 20.26 14.42
C ASP A 106 -2.23 21.75 14.43
N PHE A 107 -2.96 22.15 13.40
CA PHE A 107 -3.37 23.53 13.16
C PHE A 107 -4.11 24.15 14.34
N ALA A 108 -5.02 23.41 14.97
CA ALA A 108 -5.87 23.94 16.05
C ALA A 108 -5.13 24.09 17.37
N ASN A 109 -4.17 23.20 17.66
CA ASN A 109 -3.43 23.21 18.92
C ASN A 109 -2.04 23.84 18.82
N ASN A 110 -1.67 24.41 17.66
CA ASN A 110 -0.40 25.10 17.44
C ASN A 110 0.82 24.23 17.81
N LYS A 111 0.82 22.98 17.32
CA LYS A 111 1.86 21.98 17.60
C LYS A 111 2.25 21.24 16.35
N VAL A 112 3.44 20.67 16.36
CA VAL A 112 3.89 19.70 15.37
C VAL A 112 4.38 18.46 16.10
N PHE A 113 3.94 17.29 15.63
CA PHE A 113 4.37 16.00 16.15
C PHE A 113 5.37 15.37 15.22
N VAL A 114 6.50 14.91 15.74
CA VAL A 114 7.37 13.94 15.05
C VAL A 114 6.99 12.56 15.59
N ILE A 115 6.61 11.67 14.68
CA ILE A 115 6.10 10.34 15.02
C ILE A 115 6.83 9.27 14.21
N ASN A 116 6.80 8.01 14.65
CA ASN A 116 7.23 6.88 13.84
C ASN A 116 6.09 6.38 12.92
N THR A 117 6.41 5.43 12.05
CA THR A 117 5.45 4.81 11.10
C THR A 117 4.33 4.00 11.76
N ASP A 118 4.41 3.70 13.07
CA ASP A 118 3.33 3.09 13.85
C ASP A 118 2.40 4.14 14.48
N GLY A 119 2.68 5.44 14.26
CA GLY A 119 1.93 6.54 14.79
C GLY A 119 2.25 6.89 16.25
N LYS A 120 3.40 6.45 16.78
CA LYS A 120 3.84 6.80 18.14
C LYS A 120 4.58 8.12 18.12
N VAL A 121 4.20 9.05 18.99
CA VAL A 121 4.87 10.35 19.18
C VAL A 121 6.27 10.15 19.76
N ILE A 122 7.25 10.69 19.05
CA ILE A 122 8.67 10.76 19.46
C ILE A 122 8.95 12.14 20.06
N LYS A 123 8.45 13.19 19.40
CA LYS A 123 8.67 14.58 19.81
C LYS A 123 7.43 15.43 19.55
N THR A 124 7.20 16.41 20.40
CA THR A 124 6.22 17.49 20.19
C THR A 124 6.96 18.81 20.16
N ILE A 125 6.67 19.65 19.17
CA ILE A 125 7.29 20.97 18.93
C ILE A 125 6.20 22.03 18.95
N GLY A 126 6.47 23.17 19.54
CA GLY A 126 5.67 24.38 19.49
C GLY A 126 4.64 24.54 20.59
N SER A 127 4.15 25.75 20.64
CA SER A 127 3.05 26.23 21.50
C SER A 127 2.40 27.44 20.81
N THR A 128 1.26 27.88 21.31
CA THR A 128 0.53 29.04 20.76
C THR A 128 1.29 30.34 20.94
N GLY A 129 1.45 31.14 19.90
CA GLY A 129 2.02 32.47 19.92
C GLY A 129 2.72 32.91 18.64
N ASN A 130 3.50 34.00 18.74
CA ASN A 130 4.25 34.58 17.63
C ASN A 130 5.77 34.68 17.88
N ALA A 131 6.25 34.26 19.04
CA ALA A 131 7.67 34.22 19.36
C ALA A 131 8.35 33.05 18.59
N GLU A 132 9.67 32.97 18.65
CA GLU A 132 10.44 31.84 18.17
C GLU A 132 10.00 30.54 18.83
N GLY A 133 9.76 29.49 18.03
CA GLY A 133 9.24 28.21 18.51
C GLY A 133 7.75 28.19 18.86
N GLN A 134 7.03 29.31 18.69
CA GLN A 134 5.58 29.39 18.85
C GLN A 134 4.90 29.43 17.47
N PHE A 135 3.64 28.98 17.39
CA PHE A 135 2.86 28.92 16.16
C PHE A 135 1.49 29.58 16.31
N ASN A 136 0.99 30.03 15.18
CA ASN A 136 -0.38 30.45 14.97
C ASN A 136 -0.94 29.76 13.71
N GLY A 137 -1.56 28.59 13.89
CA GLY A 137 -2.06 27.75 12.80
C GLY A 137 -0.93 27.20 11.93
N PRO A 138 -0.08 26.28 12.42
CA PRO A 138 0.92 25.62 11.59
C PRO A 138 0.23 24.76 10.52
N GLU A 139 0.61 24.95 9.27
CA GLU A 139 0.05 24.23 8.13
C GLU A 139 1.09 23.23 7.57
N GLY A 140 1.74 23.48 6.46
CA GLY A 140 2.69 22.55 5.85
C GLY A 140 3.93 22.26 6.69
N VAL A 141 4.49 21.07 6.52
CA VAL A 141 5.73 20.62 7.16
C VAL A 141 6.59 19.86 6.14
N CYS A 142 7.92 20.02 6.21
CA CYS A 142 8.83 19.30 5.32
C CYS A 142 10.17 19.02 6.02
N PHE A 143 10.67 17.79 5.88
CA PHE A 143 12.01 17.44 6.34
C PHE A 143 13.09 18.01 5.42
N GLY A 144 14.04 18.74 5.96
CA GLY A 144 15.23 19.19 5.27
C GLY A 144 16.27 18.10 5.02
N GLY A 145 17.26 18.38 4.16
CA GLY A 145 18.37 17.47 3.86
C GLY A 145 19.28 17.19 5.05
N ASP A 146 19.44 18.18 5.92
CA ASP A 146 20.33 18.26 7.08
C ASP A 146 19.73 17.75 8.39
N SER A 147 18.71 16.87 8.35
CA SER A 147 17.96 16.43 9.55
C SER A 147 17.26 17.58 10.26
N SER A 148 16.86 18.60 9.55
CA SER A 148 16.00 19.68 10.02
C SER A 148 14.53 19.45 9.63
N LEU A 149 13.64 20.27 10.20
CA LEU A 149 12.22 20.30 9.90
C LEU A 149 11.80 21.75 9.65
N TYR A 150 11.21 22.00 8.48
CA TYR A 150 10.60 23.28 8.14
C TYR A 150 9.11 23.23 8.42
N ILE A 151 8.57 24.26 9.04
CA ILE A 151 7.18 24.35 9.44
C ILE A 151 6.62 25.68 8.98
N VAL A 152 5.55 25.65 8.21
CA VAL A 152 4.82 26.84 7.78
C VAL A 152 3.94 27.33 8.93
N ASP A 153 4.27 28.48 9.49
CA ASP A 153 3.52 29.17 10.53
C ASP A 153 2.59 30.20 9.89
N SER A 154 1.52 29.69 9.26
CA SER A 154 0.65 30.41 8.31
C SER A 154 0.04 31.67 8.89
N GLY A 155 -0.45 31.61 10.14
CA GLY A 155 -1.07 32.76 10.80
C GLY A 155 -0.07 33.84 11.19
N ASN A 156 1.22 33.52 11.29
CA ASN A 156 2.31 34.46 11.51
C ASN A 156 3.06 34.83 10.22
N HIS A 157 2.63 34.33 9.07
CA HIS A 157 3.15 34.66 7.74
C HIS A 157 4.66 34.37 7.58
N ARG A 158 5.15 33.26 8.14
CA ARG A 158 6.55 32.87 8.16
C ARG A 158 6.73 31.36 8.03
N VAL A 159 7.98 30.95 7.79
CA VAL A 159 8.44 29.58 7.95
C VAL A 159 9.45 29.52 9.10
N GLN A 160 9.38 28.49 9.92
CA GLN A 160 10.33 28.25 11.00
C GLN A 160 11.08 26.93 10.76
N LYS A 161 12.40 26.92 10.96
CA LYS A 161 13.28 25.74 10.87
C LYS A 161 13.65 25.25 12.27
N PHE A 162 13.54 23.93 12.47
CA PHE A 162 13.85 23.25 13.73
C PHE A 162 14.79 22.08 13.49
N GLY A 163 15.57 21.70 14.50
CA GLY A 163 16.20 20.39 14.58
C GLY A 163 15.16 19.31 14.92
N LEU A 164 15.44 18.05 14.60
CA LEU A 164 14.55 16.93 14.96
C LEU A 164 14.43 16.73 16.49
N ASP A 165 15.38 17.27 17.26
CA ASP A 165 15.31 17.37 18.73
C ASP A 165 14.30 18.42 19.22
N GLY A 166 13.71 19.20 18.32
CA GLY A 166 12.76 20.26 18.59
C GLY A 166 13.37 21.61 18.92
N ARG A 167 14.70 21.78 18.77
CA ARG A 167 15.37 23.05 18.96
C ARG A 167 15.09 23.98 17.77
N PHE A 168 14.64 25.21 18.07
CA PHE A 168 14.49 26.27 17.08
C PHE A 168 15.87 26.63 16.48
N ILE A 169 15.91 26.82 15.16
CA ILE A 169 17.12 27.20 14.42
C ILE A 169 17.00 28.61 13.88
N LEU A 170 16.00 28.86 13.04
CA LEU A 170 15.74 30.17 12.44
C LEU A 170 14.29 30.32 11.99
N ALA A 171 13.89 31.53 11.67
CA ALA A 171 12.62 31.83 11.00
C ALA A 171 12.85 32.87 9.89
N PHE A 172 12.05 32.79 8.83
CA PHE A 172 12.07 33.71 7.71
C PHE A 172 10.67 33.94 7.15
N GLY A 173 10.51 35.03 6.39
CA GLY A 173 9.22 35.50 5.96
C GLY A 173 8.57 36.44 6.99
N GLN A 174 7.74 37.33 6.49
CA GLN A 174 6.88 38.22 7.27
C GLN A 174 5.68 38.64 6.40
N TYR A 175 4.63 39.14 6.98
CA TYR A 175 3.44 39.57 6.24
C TYR A 175 3.78 40.60 5.15
N GLY A 176 3.31 40.34 3.93
CA GLY A 176 3.37 41.25 2.79
C GLY A 176 3.40 40.57 1.43
N GLU A 177 3.64 41.36 0.38
CA GLU A 177 3.65 40.96 -1.02
C GLU A 177 5.00 41.15 -1.73
N TYR A 178 5.94 41.86 -1.08
CA TYR A 178 7.26 42.13 -1.64
C TYR A 178 8.21 40.92 -1.55
N GLU A 179 9.43 41.09 -1.99
CA GLU A 179 10.49 40.08 -1.93
C GLU A 179 10.75 39.63 -0.48
N GLY A 180 10.82 38.32 -0.27
CA GLY A 180 11.01 37.72 1.06
C GLY A 180 9.80 37.82 1.99
N GLN A 181 8.71 38.50 1.59
CA GLN A 181 7.46 38.55 2.34
C GLN A 181 6.50 37.44 1.91
N LEU A 182 5.62 37.04 2.81
CA LEU A 182 4.65 35.96 2.62
C LEU A 182 3.25 36.41 3.06
N ASN A 183 2.22 35.91 2.36
CA ASN A 183 0.83 36.17 2.73
C ASN A 183 0.04 34.87 2.81
N LYS A 184 -0.21 34.38 4.02
CA LYS A 184 -0.83 33.09 4.27
C LYS A 184 -0.14 31.97 3.49
N PRO A 185 1.16 31.73 3.74
CA PRO A 185 1.83 30.56 3.19
C PRO A 185 1.16 29.30 3.73
N THR A 186 1.07 28.24 2.91
CA THR A 186 0.35 27.02 3.27
C THR A 186 1.22 25.79 3.30
N ASP A 187 2.23 25.69 2.42
CA ASP A 187 3.07 24.50 2.38
C ASP A 187 4.50 24.82 1.98
N VAL A 188 5.40 23.87 2.21
CA VAL A 188 6.84 24.02 2.00
C VAL A 188 7.45 22.72 1.48
N ALA A 189 8.34 22.85 0.50
CA ALA A 189 9.17 21.75 0.00
C ALA A 189 10.64 22.16 -0.01
N VAL A 190 11.56 21.20 0.17
CA VAL A 190 13.00 21.44 0.19
C VAL A 190 13.68 20.63 -0.90
N ARG A 191 14.55 21.30 -1.69
CA ARG A 191 15.37 20.66 -2.71
C ARG A 191 16.70 21.37 -2.84
N ASN A 192 17.81 20.62 -2.78
CA ASN A 192 19.17 21.16 -2.99
C ASN A 192 19.42 22.46 -2.19
N GLU A 193 19.13 22.43 -0.88
CA GLU A 193 19.29 23.58 0.02
C GLU A 193 18.34 24.76 -0.25
N ASN A 194 17.49 24.68 -1.29
CA ASN A 194 16.45 25.67 -1.54
C ASN A 194 15.12 25.25 -0.89
N VAL A 195 14.45 26.24 -0.32
CA VAL A 195 13.16 26.10 0.37
C VAL A 195 12.08 26.79 -0.46
N TYR A 196 11.14 26.02 -0.97
CA TYR A 196 10.04 26.46 -1.82
C TYR A 196 8.77 26.55 -0.99
N VAL A 197 8.18 27.74 -0.93
CA VAL A 197 7.00 28.02 -0.10
C VAL A 197 5.82 28.40 -0.97
N THR A 198 4.68 27.73 -0.83
CA THR A 198 3.44 28.19 -1.46
C THR A 198 2.96 29.44 -0.75
N ASP A 199 3.13 30.59 -1.38
CA ASP A 199 2.69 31.89 -0.90
C ASP A 199 1.27 32.17 -1.42
N THR A 200 0.32 31.52 -0.79
CA THR A 200 -1.03 31.25 -1.29
C THR A 200 -1.80 32.50 -1.71
N ASN A 201 -1.88 33.51 -0.83
CA ASN A 201 -2.63 34.71 -1.14
C ASN A 201 -1.90 35.63 -2.15
N ASN A 202 -0.58 35.49 -2.25
CA ASN A 202 0.20 36.17 -3.28
C ASN A 202 0.27 35.36 -4.61
N LYS A 203 -0.32 34.16 -4.66
CA LYS A 203 -0.48 33.30 -5.84
C LYS A 203 0.84 32.95 -6.51
N ARG A 204 1.88 32.68 -5.72
CA ARG A 204 3.24 32.40 -6.17
C ARG A 204 3.91 31.30 -5.34
N ILE A 205 5.08 30.88 -5.77
CA ILE A 205 5.99 30.09 -4.97
C ILE A 205 7.18 31.00 -4.63
N ALA A 206 7.40 31.29 -3.35
CA ALA A 206 8.55 32.04 -2.88
C ALA A 206 9.70 31.07 -2.56
N VAL A 207 10.89 31.39 -3.05
CA VAL A 207 12.08 30.53 -2.90
C VAL A 207 13.08 31.23 -1.98
N PHE A 208 13.55 30.48 -1.00
CA PHE A 208 14.57 30.92 -0.03
C PHE A 208 15.73 29.91 -0.04
N ASP A 209 16.91 30.31 0.44
CA ASP A 209 17.96 29.36 0.78
C ASP A 209 17.69 28.70 2.15
N ASP A 210 18.54 27.76 2.55
CA ASP A 210 18.40 27.02 3.82
C ASP A 210 18.71 27.89 5.06
N SER A 211 19.30 29.07 4.85
CA SER A 211 19.55 30.10 5.86
C SER A 211 18.40 31.14 5.96
N GLY A 212 17.38 30.98 5.11
CA GLY A 212 16.19 31.84 5.09
C GLY A 212 16.33 33.12 4.27
N ASN A 213 17.41 33.28 3.46
CA ASN A 213 17.53 34.41 2.57
C ASN A 213 16.66 34.22 1.34
N PHE A 214 15.96 35.26 0.93
CA PHE A 214 15.13 35.24 -0.27
C PHE A 214 15.98 35.09 -1.55
N ILE A 215 15.57 34.20 -2.44
CA ILE A 215 16.21 33.97 -3.74
C ILE A 215 15.37 34.57 -4.85
N GLU A 216 14.12 34.08 -5.02
CA GLU A 216 13.25 34.51 -6.11
C GLU A 216 11.78 34.20 -5.84
N ASN A 217 10.90 34.77 -6.65
CA ASN A 217 9.50 34.37 -6.75
C ASN A 217 9.28 33.60 -8.05
N MET A 218 8.89 32.34 -7.94
CA MET A 218 8.54 31.49 -9.08
C MET A 218 7.05 31.60 -9.38
N THR A 219 6.74 31.92 -10.65
CA THR A 219 5.38 31.92 -11.18
C THR A 219 5.33 31.10 -12.47
N PRO A 220 5.63 29.78 -12.42
CA PRO A 220 5.70 28.93 -13.62
C PRO A 220 4.34 28.77 -14.31
N ALA A 221 3.26 29.17 -13.62
CA ALA A 221 1.89 29.23 -14.13
C ALA A 221 1.11 30.32 -13.40
N GLU A 222 -0.04 30.70 -13.95
CA GLU A 222 -1.01 31.51 -13.21
C GLU A 222 -1.70 30.67 -12.15
N PHE A 223 -1.24 30.74 -10.92
CA PHE A 223 -1.93 30.15 -9.77
C PHE A 223 -3.15 31.00 -9.36
N ALA A 224 -4.17 30.33 -8.86
CA ALA A 224 -5.35 30.99 -8.30
C ALA A 224 -5.38 30.89 -6.77
N LEU A 225 -5.04 29.74 -6.21
CA LEU A 225 -4.94 29.48 -4.78
C LEU A 225 -4.04 28.25 -4.55
N PRO A 226 -2.70 28.37 -4.75
CA PRO A 226 -1.77 27.24 -4.54
C PRO A 226 -1.75 26.85 -3.07
N ARG A 227 -1.88 25.54 -2.79
CA ARG A 227 -1.96 24.99 -1.44
C ARG A 227 -0.77 24.12 -1.12
N GLY A 228 -0.68 22.95 -1.72
CA GLY A 228 0.37 21.97 -1.47
C GLY A 228 1.48 22.05 -2.52
N ILE A 229 2.70 21.77 -2.12
CA ILE A 229 3.87 21.68 -2.99
C ILE A 229 4.71 20.46 -2.63
N TYR A 230 5.10 19.70 -3.63
CA TYR A 230 6.03 18.58 -3.47
C TYR A 230 7.07 18.58 -4.59
N ILE A 231 8.32 18.30 -4.24
CA ILE A 231 9.42 18.26 -5.21
C ILE A 231 10.16 16.94 -5.06
N GLN A 232 10.28 16.21 -6.18
CA GLN A 232 11.08 14.99 -6.27
C GLN A 232 11.97 15.04 -7.50
N GLY A 233 13.28 15.00 -7.29
CA GLY A 233 14.25 15.21 -8.36
C GLY A 233 14.05 16.56 -9.06
N ASN A 234 13.74 16.55 -10.35
CA ASN A 234 13.45 17.75 -11.15
C ASN A 234 11.96 18.02 -11.33
N LEU A 235 11.09 17.21 -10.74
CA LEU A 235 9.64 17.35 -10.86
C LEU A 235 9.06 18.07 -9.64
N MET A 236 8.25 19.10 -9.90
CA MET A 236 7.46 19.82 -8.91
C MET A 236 5.99 19.55 -9.18
N ALA A 237 5.26 19.17 -8.15
CA ALA A 237 3.81 19.08 -8.14
C ALA A 237 3.23 20.16 -7.23
N VAL A 238 2.26 20.93 -7.72
CA VAL A 238 1.56 21.95 -6.94
C VAL A 238 0.06 21.70 -7.04
N SER A 239 -0.60 21.55 -5.90
CA SER A 239 -2.05 21.56 -5.85
C SER A 239 -2.56 22.99 -5.77
N ASP A 240 -3.46 23.35 -6.66
CA ASP A 240 -4.19 24.62 -6.61
C ASP A 240 -5.66 24.34 -6.32
N GLU A 241 -6.15 24.89 -5.23
CA GLU A 241 -7.50 24.64 -4.71
C GLU A 241 -8.60 24.96 -5.72
N LYS A 242 -8.34 25.88 -6.66
CA LYS A 242 -9.31 26.33 -7.69
C LYS A 242 -9.04 25.78 -9.07
N LYS A 243 -7.77 25.47 -9.40
CA LYS A 243 -7.38 25.06 -10.77
C LYS A 243 -7.08 23.57 -10.89
N GLY A 244 -6.67 22.89 -9.82
CA GLY A 244 -6.35 21.47 -9.83
C GLY A 244 -4.88 21.16 -9.57
N LEU A 245 -4.34 20.10 -10.17
CA LEU A 245 -2.96 19.70 -10.05
C LEU A 245 -2.10 20.32 -11.16
N PHE A 246 -1.03 20.98 -10.77
CA PHE A 246 0.00 21.51 -11.66
C PHE A 246 1.27 20.70 -11.54
N MET A 247 1.78 20.20 -12.68
CA MET A 247 3.07 19.52 -12.76
C MET A 247 4.06 20.39 -13.53
N TYR A 248 5.27 20.50 -13.02
CA TYR A 248 6.34 21.31 -13.59
C TYR A 248 7.67 20.58 -13.53
N ASN A 249 8.37 20.51 -14.67
CA ASN A 249 9.74 20.03 -14.72
C ASN A 249 10.70 21.21 -14.65
N MET A 250 11.42 21.31 -13.54
CA MET A 250 12.32 22.42 -13.22
C MET A 250 13.57 22.46 -14.11
N GLU A 251 13.91 21.37 -14.82
CA GLU A 251 15.07 21.29 -15.69
C GLU A 251 14.79 21.86 -17.09
N ASN A 252 13.64 21.52 -17.66
CA ASN A 252 13.30 21.91 -19.03
C ASN A 252 12.09 22.86 -19.12
N SER A 253 11.56 23.33 -17.99
CA SER A 253 10.44 24.25 -17.86
C SER A 253 9.13 23.76 -18.47
N GLN A 254 9.00 22.47 -18.76
CA GLN A 254 7.74 21.89 -19.22
C GLN A 254 6.73 21.84 -18.09
N SER A 255 5.49 22.18 -18.40
CA SER A 255 4.40 22.20 -17.40
C SER A 255 3.09 21.71 -17.96
N GLN A 256 2.20 21.23 -17.07
CA GLN A 256 0.86 20.78 -17.42
C GLN A 256 -0.10 20.91 -16.23
N TRP A 257 -1.34 21.32 -16.54
CA TRP A 257 -2.47 21.31 -15.62
C TRP A 257 -3.32 20.05 -15.78
N PHE A 258 -3.69 19.45 -14.66
CA PHE A 258 -4.73 18.42 -14.55
C PHE A 258 -5.89 19.01 -13.78
N THR A 259 -7.03 19.24 -14.47
CA THR A 259 -8.14 20.04 -13.93
C THR A 259 -9.37 19.21 -13.56
N SER A 260 -9.38 17.92 -13.91
CA SER A 260 -10.53 17.04 -13.71
C SER A 260 -10.10 15.59 -13.55
N TRP A 261 -10.95 14.80 -12.88
CA TRP A 261 -10.89 13.36 -12.79
C TRP A 261 -11.64 12.74 -13.99
N GLU A 262 -11.02 11.76 -14.66
CA GLU A 262 -11.57 11.06 -15.84
C GLU A 262 -12.06 12.01 -16.96
N GLY A 263 -11.53 13.24 -17.01
CA GLY A 263 -11.95 14.25 -17.98
C GLY A 263 -13.40 14.75 -17.84
N LYS A 264 -14.14 14.29 -16.83
CA LYS A 264 -15.57 14.61 -16.64
C LYS A 264 -15.87 15.35 -15.35
N LYS A 265 -15.19 15.01 -14.26
CA LYS A 265 -15.41 15.61 -12.93
C LYS A 265 -14.30 16.58 -12.62
N LYS A 266 -14.60 17.85 -12.46
CA LYS A 266 -13.61 18.85 -12.01
C LYS A 266 -13.10 18.51 -10.62
N PHE A 267 -11.82 18.74 -10.41
CA PHE A 267 -11.28 18.77 -9.06
C PHE A 267 -11.86 19.96 -8.28
N TYR A 268 -12.26 19.70 -7.06
CA TYR A 268 -12.69 20.73 -6.16
C TYR A 268 -11.77 20.71 -4.93
N HIS A 269 -11.13 21.86 -4.67
CA HIS A 269 -10.30 22.06 -3.50
C HIS A 269 -9.22 20.99 -3.32
N LEU A 270 -8.30 20.86 -4.29
CA LEU A 270 -7.08 20.09 -4.09
C LEU A 270 -6.19 20.81 -3.09
N THR A 271 -5.77 20.10 -2.05
CA THR A 271 -5.03 20.66 -0.91
C THR A 271 -3.60 20.19 -0.85
N SER A 272 -3.29 19.03 -1.42
CA SER A 272 -1.97 18.41 -1.39
C SER A 272 -1.65 17.71 -2.71
N ALA A 273 -0.38 17.56 -2.99
CA ALA A 273 0.16 16.70 -4.04
C ALA A 273 1.49 16.12 -3.56
N VAL A 274 1.66 14.82 -3.64
CA VAL A 274 2.92 14.11 -3.31
C VAL A 274 3.23 13.09 -4.39
N MET A 275 4.51 12.82 -4.61
CA MET A 275 4.98 11.80 -5.57
C MET A 275 5.71 10.67 -4.85
N ASP A 276 5.54 9.45 -5.33
CA ASP A 276 6.37 8.33 -4.91
C ASP A 276 7.54 8.08 -5.87
N ASP A 277 8.50 7.21 -5.47
CA ASP A 277 9.70 6.91 -6.27
C ASP A 277 9.40 6.28 -7.64
N ASN A 278 8.18 5.80 -7.85
CA ASN A 278 7.73 5.26 -9.14
C ASN A 278 7.07 6.34 -10.01
N GLY A 279 7.01 7.59 -9.53
CA GLY A 279 6.39 8.71 -10.22
C GLY A 279 4.86 8.73 -10.15
N PHE A 280 4.24 7.96 -9.24
CA PHE A 280 2.82 8.10 -8.95
C PHE A 280 2.59 9.40 -8.21
N VAL A 281 1.54 10.12 -8.59
CA VAL A 281 1.13 11.36 -7.93
C VAL A 281 -0.15 11.11 -7.16
N TYR A 282 -0.14 11.44 -5.88
CA TYR A 282 -1.27 11.33 -4.97
C TYR A 282 -1.74 12.73 -4.61
N THR A 283 -3.05 12.99 -4.63
CA THR A 283 -3.60 14.29 -4.27
C THR A 283 -4.80 14.14 -3.34
N CYS A 284 -4.94 15.06 -2.39
CA CYS A 284 -6.11 15.17 -1.53
C CYS A 284 -7.09 16.21 -2.07
N SER A 285 -8.38 15.89 -2.02
CA SER A 285 -9.48 16.83 -2.26
C SER A 285 -10.36 16.89 -1.03
N ASN A 286 -10.29 17.98 -0.27
CA ASN A 286 -11.02 18.09 0.99
C ASN A 286 -12.53 18.18 0.79
N LYS A 287 -12.99 18.80 -0.30
CA LYS A 287 -14.41 18.98 -0.60
C LYS A 287 -15.05 17.75 -1.24
N ASN A 288 -14.30 17.02 -2.08
CA ASN A 288 -14.78 15.75 -2.64
C ASN A 288 -14.60 14.60 -1.62
N GLU A 289 -13.95 14.87 -0.50
CA GLU A 289 -13.57 13.86 0.49
C GLU A 289 -12.86 12.67 -0.16
N ALA A 290 -11.87 12.93 -1.02
CA ALA A 290 -11.23 11.91 -1.84
C ALA A 290 -9.71 12.07 -1.92
N ILE A 291 -9.03 10.96 -2.13
CA ILE A 291 -7.64 10.90 -2.56
C ILE A 291 -7.64 10.38 -3.99
N TYR A 292 -7.04 11.12 -4.91
CA TYR A 292 -6.86 10.71 -6.29
C TYR A 292 -5.42 10.29 -6.53
N VAL A 293 -5.23 9.22 -7.31
CA VAL A 293 -3.92 8.69 -7.65
C VAL A 293 -3.75 8.68 -9.16
N PHE A 294 -2.63 9.24 -9.62
CA PHE A 294 -2.22 9.26 -11.01
C PHE A 294 -0.95 8.42 -11.18
N SER A 295 -0.87 7.65 -12.25
CA SER A 295 0.36 6.94 -12.59
C SER A 295 0.99 7.49 -13.86
N PRO A 296 2.32 7.42 -14.02
CA PRO A 296 2.96 7.69 -15.29
C PRO A 296 2.44 6.77 -16.39
N LEU A 297 2.23 7.31 -17.60
CA LEU A 297 1.75 6.53 -18.75
C LEU A 297 2.66 5.34 -19.07
N GLN A 298 3.98 5.55 -18.99
CA GLN A 298 4.96 4.48 -19.23
C GLN A 298 4.79 3.29 -18.30
N GLN A 299 4.26 3.49 -17.09
CA GLN A 299 3.97 2.42 -16.16
C GLN A 299 2.66 1.69 -16.49
N GLN A 300 1.75 2.32 -17.24
CA GLN A 300 0.49 1.70 -17.66
C GLN A 300 0.57 0.98 -19.01
N ILE A 301 1.56 1.29 -19.86
CA ILE A 301 1.78 0.59 -21.14
C ILE A 301 2.36 -0.82 -20.92
N SER A 302 2.75 -1.19 -19.72
CA SER A 302 3.23 -2.52 -19.43
C SER A 302 2.07 -3.48 -19.18
N ASN A 303 2.20 -4.64 -19.77
CA ASN A 303 1.26 -5.76 -19.72
C ASN A 303 0.70 -5.99 -18.30
N ILE A 304 -0.60 -6.20 -18.23
CA ILE A 304 -1.24 -6.78 -17.05
C ILE A 304 -0.66 -8.19 -16.89
N GLU A 305 -0.14 -8.47 -15.72
CA GLU A 305 0.26 -9.82 -15.32
C GLU A 305 -0.98 -10.56 -14.82
N VAL A 306 -1.31 -11.65 -15.50
CA VAL A 306 -2.38 -12.57 -15.11
C VAL A 306 -1.72 -13.84 -14.60
N GLU A 307 -1.99 -14.22 -13.36
CA GLU A 307 -1.50 -15.47 -12.78
C GLU A 307 -2.70 -16.34 -12.42
N VAL A 308 -2.93 -17.43 -13.13
CA VAL A 308 -3.94 -18.41 -12.75
C VAL A 308 -3.41 -19.29 -11.63
N THR A 309 -4.01 -19.16 -10.45
CA THR A 309 -3.59 -19.91 -9.27
C THR A 309 -4.28 -21.27 -9.15
N ASN A 310 -5.47 -21.43 -9.73
CA ASN A 310 -6.22 -22.69 -9.74
C ASN A 310 -7.36 -22.68 -10.77
N VAL A 311 -7.76 -23.88 -11.22
CA VAL A 311 -8.99 -24.12 -11.98
C VAL A 311 -9.78 -25.24 -11.30
N ASP A 312 -11.00 -24.96 -10.84
CA ASP A 312 -11.88 -25.92 -10.18
C ASP A 312 -13.08 -26.30 -11.06
N ALA A 313 -13.08 -27.52 -11.54
CA ALA A 313 -14.16 -28.12 -12.31
C ALA A 313 -14.98 -29.16 -11.53
N LYS A 314 -14.82 -29.25 -10.20
CA LYS A 314 -15.54 -30.25 -9.35
C LYS A 314 -17.06 -30.16 -9.45
N LYS A 315 -17.60 -28.97 -9.74
CA LYS A 315 -19.03 -28.72 -9.93
C LYS A 315 -19.43 -28.71 -11.41
N PHE A 316 -18.75 -29.49 -12.22
CA PHE A 316 -19.00 -29.58 -13.67
C PHE A 316 -20.50 -29.68 -14.01
N PRO A 317 -21.04 -28.91 -14.97
CA PRO A 317 -20.34 -28.08 -15.98
C PRO A 317 -19.89 -26.70 -15.51
N THR A 318 -20.06 -26.34 -14.26
CA THR A 318 -19.56 -25.09 -13.71
C THR A 318 -18.05 -25.20 -13.45
N VAL A 319 -17.29 -24.26 -14.03
CA VAL A 319 -15.84 -24.14 -13.88
C VAL A 319 -15.55 -22.80 -13.19
N ALA A 320 -14.66 -22.81 -12.21
CA ALA A 320 -14.19 -21.62 -11.52
C ALA A 320 -12.67 -21.48 -11.73
N VAL A 321 -12.24 -20.32 -12.24
CA VAL A 321 -10.83 -19.96 -12.45
C VAL A 321 -10.44 -18.93 -11.42
N TYR A 322 -9.39 -19.19 -10.66
CA TYR A 322 -8.85 -18.31 -9.61
C TYR A 322 -7.61 -17.62 -10.15
N CYS A 323 -7.58 -16.30 -10.15
CA CYS A 323 -6.45 -15.57 -10.70
C CYS A 323 -6.08 -14.32 -9.87
N ASN A 324 -4.77 -14.04 -9.83
CA ASN A 324 -4.23 -12.77 -9.41
C ASN A 324 -4.05 -11.91 -10.65
N ILE A 325 -4.48 -10.65 -10.57
CA ILE A 325 -4.28 -9.67 -11.62
C ILE A 325 -3.41 -8.56 -11.06
N ARG A 326 -2.25 -8.36 -11.65
CA ARG A 326 -1.23 -7.43 -11.18
C ARG A 326 -0.74 -6.53 -12.30
N ASP A 327 -0.16 -5.40 -11.92
CA ASP A 327 0.67 -4.63 -12.83
C ASP A 327 2.10 -5.22 -12.91
N ARG A 328 2.92 -4.69 -13.79
CA ARG A 328 4.33 -5.14 -13.94
C ARG A 328 5.20 -5.00 -12.70
N TYR A 329 4.77 -4.24 -11.69
CA TYR A 329 5.46 -4.07 -10.42
C TYR A 329 4.95 -5.05 -9.35
N GLY A 330 4.13 -6.02 -9.77
CA GLY A 330 3.52 -7.01 -8.87
C GLY A 330 2.39 -6.45 -8.00
N ARG A 331 1.93 -5.21 -8.26
CA ARG A 331 0.83 -4.61 -7.50
C ARG A 331 -0.51 -5.09 -8.03
N PRO A 332 -1.45 -5.48 -7.14
CA PRO A 332 -2.75 -5.95 -7.55
C PRO A 332 -3.56 -4.85 -8.25
N ILE A 333 -4.30 -5.25 -9.27
CA ILE A 333 -5.26 -4.39 -9.96
C ILE A 333 -6.65 -4.70 -9.41
N TYR A 334 -7.29 -3.70 -8.82
CA TYR A 334 -8.62 -3.78 -8.21
C TYR A 334 -9.71 -3.18 -9.11
N GLY A 335 -10.97 -3.49 -8.76
CA GLY A 335 -12.14 -2.90 -9.41
C GLY A 335 -12.42 -3.44 -10.80
N LEU A 336 -11.81 -4.57 -11.20
CA LEU A 336 -12.15 -5.22 -12.45
C LEU A 336 -13.55 -5.86 -12.33
N THR A 337 -14.35 -5.66 -13.36
CA THR A 337 -15.68 -6.28 -13.54
C THR A 337 -15.60 -7.41 -14.56
N GLN A 338 -16.66 -8.16 -14.72
CA GLN A 338 -16.72 -9.23 -15.74
C GLN A 338 -16.37 -8.74 -17.14
N GLU A 339 -16.64 -7.48 -17.47
CA GLU A 339 -16.34 -6.88 -18.78
C GLU A 339 -14.85 -6.77 -19.07
N ASN A 340 -14.02 -6.80 -18.04
CA ASN A 340 -12.58 -6.77 -18.17
C ASN A 340 -11.97 -8.14 -18.50
N PHE A 341 -12.75 -9.22 -18.37
CA PHE A 341 -12.27 -10.58 -18.55
C PHE A 341 -12.88 -11.25 -19.79
N THR A 342 -12.07 -12.03 -20.49
CA THR A 342 -12.50 -12.92 -21.55
C THR A 342 -11.85 -14.28 -21.35
N ILE A 343 -12.64 -15.33 -21.28
CA ILE A 343 -12.15 -16.71 -21.27
C ILE A 343 -12.41 -17.32 -22.64
N ILE A 344 -11.39 -17.96 -23.19
CA ILE A 344 -11.47 -18.78 -24.40
C ILE A 344 -11.18 -20.21 -23.97
N GLU A 345 -12.12 -21.12 -24.22
CA GLU A 345 -12.01 -22.54 -23.90
C GLU A 345 -11.93 -23.33 -25.20
N ASP A 346 -10.79 -24.01 -25.45
CA ASP A 346 -10.50 -24.75 -26.70
C ASP A 346 -10.84 -23.95 -27.98
N GLY A 347 -10.50 -22.68 -28.00
CA GLY A 347 -10.75 -21.75 -29.12
C GLY A 347 -12.13 -21.10 -29.14
N ALA A 348 -13.07 -21.48 -28.26
CA ALA A 348 -14.40 -20.91 -28.18
C ALA A 348 -14.48 -19.87 -27.05
N THR A 349 -14.99 -18.66 -27.35
CA THR A 349 -15.17 -17.62 -26.35
C THR A 349 -16.36 -17.93 -25.44
N ILE A 350 -16.14 -17.84 -24.12
CA ILE A 350 -17.17 -18.03 -23.11
C ILE A 350 -17.97 -16.73 -22.96
N THR A 351 -19.29 -16.84 -23.06
CA THR A 351 -20.20 -15.68 -23.00
C THR A 351 -20.93 -15.54 -21.67
N ASN A 352 -21.00 -16.61 -20.85
CA ASN A 352 -21.70 -16.66 -19.57
C ASN A 352 -20.74 -16.56 -18.38
N LEU A 353 -19.79 -15.62 -18.46
CA LEU A 353 -18.79 -15.36 -17.44
C LEU A 353 -19.36 -14.48 -16.31
N SER A 354 -19.04 -14.81 -15.07
CA SER A 354 -19.15 -13.90 -13.93
C SER A 354 -17.79 -13.75 -13.25
N ALA A 355 -17.50 -12.57 -12.73
CA ALA A 355 -16.26 -12.26 -12.02
C ALA A 355 -16.57 -11.59 -10.68
N ASP A 356 -15.93 -12.06 -9.61
CA ASP A 356 -15.99 -11.44 -8.28
C ASP A 356 -14.70 -11.75 -7.51
N TYR A 357 -14.50 -11.08 -6.39
CA TYR A 357 -13.39 -11.38 -5.48
C TYR A 357 -13.65 -12.64 -4.66
N LEU A 358 -12.59 -13.40 -4.40
CA LEU A 358 -12.67 -14.57 -3.52
C LEU A 358 -13.19 -14.21 -2.13
N LYS A 359 -12.81 -13.05 -1.60
CA LYS A 359 -13.28 -12.55 -0.30
C LYS A 359 -14.80 -12.49 -0.17
N ASN A 360 -15.51 -12.32 -1.27
CA ASN A 360 -16.98 -12.24 -1.28
C ASN A 360 -17.65 -13.63 -1.36
N MET A 361 -16.91 -14.65 -1.83
CA MET A 361 -17.48 -15.94 -2.18
C MET A 361 -17.22 -17.05 -1.16
N MET A 362 -16.09 -16.99 -0.42
CA MET A 362 -15.64 -18.13 0.38
C MET A 362 -15.36 -17.77 1.85
N PRO A 363 -16.15 -18.24 2.79
CA PRO A 363 -15.91 -18.04 4.22
C PRO A 363 -14.88 -19.02 4.82
N ALA A 364 -14.41 -20.02 4.07
CA ALA A 364 -13.42 -21.00 4.53
C ALA A 364 -12.00 -20.43 4.60
N ALA A 365 -11.15 -21.01 5.46
CA ALA A 365 -9.73 -20.71 5.54
C ALA A 365 -8.87 -21.96 5.32
N SER A 366 -7.76 -21.82 4.61
CA SER A 366 -6.68 -22.81 4.52
C SER A 366 -5.42 -22.24 5.16
N MET A 367 -4.90 -22.95 6.13
CA MET A 367 -3.75 -22.49 6.91
C MET A 367 -2.63 -23.52 6.87
N VAL A 368 -1.39 -23.04 6.88
CA VAL A 368 -0.22 -23.88 7.14
C VAL A 368 0.42 -23.42 8.43
N MET A 369 0.56 -24.34 9.36
CA MET A 369 1.23 -24.10 10.63
C MET A 369 2.64 -24.70 10.57
N CYS A 370 3.64 -23.85 10.59
CA CYS A 370 5.05 -24.23 10.71
C CYS A 370 5.43 -24.33 12.18
N VAL A 371 5.90 -25.48 12.58
CA VAL A 371 6.31 -25.73 13.97
C VAL A 371 7.81 -25.94 14.02
N ASP A 372 8.49 -25.07 14.73
CA ASP A 372 9.92 -25.16 15.00
C ASP A 372 10.20 -26.41 15.89
N ARG A 373 11.04 -27.29 15.40
CA ARG A 373 11.50 -28.51 16.09
C ARG A 373 13.00 -28.46 16.33
N SER A 374 13.58 -27.31 16.37
CA SER A 374 14.98 -27.14 16.79
C SER A 374 15.16 -27.44 18.29
N GLY A 375 16.37 -27.68 18.69
CA GLY A 375 16.69 -27.99 20.10
C GLY A 375 16.25 -26.89 21.09
N SER A 376 16.05 -25.66 20.64
CA SER A 376 15.59 -24.53 21.46
C SER A 376 14.16 -24.70 21.99
N LEU A 377 13.33 -25.49 21.30
CA LEU A 377 11.94 -25.79 21.69
C LEU A 377 11.76 -27.05 22.53
N LYS A 378 12.81 -27.80 22.79
CA LYS A 378 12.72 -29.05 23.53
C LYS A 378 12.02 -28.92 24.89
N ASN A 379 12.22 -27.81 25.57
CA ASN A 379 11.61 -27.53 26.88
C ASN A 379 10.19 -26.95 26.78
N TYR A 380 9.68 -26.68 25.56
CA TYR A 380 8.37 -26.05 25.27
C TYR A 380 7.41 -27.02 24.58
N HIS A 381 7.63 -28.31 24.68
CA HIS A 381 6.84 -29.32 23.97
C HIS A 381 5.35 -29.31 24.33
N ASN A 382 4.97 -28.87 25.52
CA ASN A 382 3.58 -28.73 25.95
C ASN A 382 2.96 -27.39 25.50
N ASP A 383 3.77 -26.35 25.30
CA ASP A 383 3.31 -25.03 24.93
C ASP A 383 2.90 -24.95 23.44
N VAL A 384 3.54 -25.75 22.58
CA VAL A 384 3.23 -25.77 21.13
C VAL A 384 1.79 -26.21 20.86
N PRO A 385 1.28 -27.35 21.37
CA PRO A 385 -0.12 -27.73 21.24
C PRO A 385 -1.08 -26.70 21.84
N TRP A 386 -0.72 -26.10 22.99
CA TRP A 386 -1.52 -25.08 23.64
C TRP A 386 -1.64 -23.82 22.78
N LEU A 387 -0.56 -23.33 22.15
CA LEU A 387 -0.61 -22.20 21.22
C LEU A 387 -1.46 -22.51 19.98
N ALA A 388 -1.37 -23.71 19.45
CA ALA A 388 -2.17 -24.14 18.31
C ALA A 388 -3.67 -24.17 18.62
N GLU A 389 -4.06 -24.39 19.88
CA GLU A 389 -5.46 -24.42 20.31
C GLU A 389 -6.20 -23.10 20.02
N PHE A 390 -5.54 -21.95 20.04
CA PHE A 390 -6.16 -20.65 19.68
C PHE A 390 -6.72 -20.64 18.26
N ILE A 391 -6.16 -21.46 17.38
CA ILE A 391 -6.65 -21.65 16.00
C ILE A 391 -7.64 -22.84 15.96
N LEU A 392 -7.23 -23.99 16.50
CA LEU A 392 -7.96 -25.25 16.39
C LEU A 392 -9.36 -25.22 17.00
N GLN A 393 -9.57 -24.45 18.08
CA GLN A 393 -10.87 -24.31 18.73
C GLN A 393 -11.90 -23.55 17.85
N LYS A 394 -11.42 -22.68 16.95
CA LYS A 394 -12.26 -21.86 16.10
C LYS A 394 -12.51 -22.44 14.71
N MET A 395 -11.75 -23.45 14.33
CA MET A 395 -11.86 -24.05 12.98
C MET A 395 -13.22 -24.71 12.76
N HIS A 396 -13.77 -24.50 11.59
CA HIS A 396 -14.99 -25.12 11.08
C HIS A 396 -14.67 -26.27 10.12
N LYS A 397 -15.66 -27.12 9.83
CA LYS A 397 -15.52 -28.30 8.93
C LYS A 397 -15.05 -27.98 7.51
N ASN A 398 -15.20 -26.74 7.07
CA ASN A 398 -14.77 -26.29 5.73
C ASN A 398 -13.36 -25.70 5.74
N ASP A 399 -12.79 -25.47 6.91
CA ASP A 399 -11.42 -24.98 7.03
C ASP A 399 -10.43 -26.13 6.93
N LYS A 400 -9.20 -25.80 6.55
CA LYS A 400 -8.12 -26.77 6.41
C LYS A 400 -6.87 -26.29 7.14
N LEU A 401 -6.21 -27.18 7.84
CA LEU A 401 -4.93 -26.92 8.46
C LEU A 401 -3.93 -28.00 8.07
N LYS A 402 -2.81 -27.59 7.49
CA LYS A 402 -1.62 -28.44 7.29
C LYS A 402 -0.59 -28.11 8.36
N ILE A 403 0.10 -29.10 8.88
CA ILE A 403 1.19 -28.90 9.85
C ILE A 403 2.49 -29.37 9.23
N ILE A 404 3.44 -28.45 9.15
CA ILE A 404 4.81 -28.67 8.73
C ILE A 404 5.69 -28.46 9.94
N ASN A 405 6.47 -29.48 10.30
CA ASN A 405 7.54 -29.31 11.27
C ASN A 405 8.84 -28.97 10.54
N PHE A 406 9.71 -28.23 11.19
CA PHE A 406 11.02 -27.93 10.63
C PHE A 406 12.13 -27.86 11.70
N ALA A 407 13.33 -28.22 11.25
CA ALA A 407 14.58 -28.00 11.94
C ALA A 407 15.64 -27.64 10.89
N ASP A 408 16.61 -28.50 10.60
CA ASP A 408 17.49 -28.36 9.42
C ASP A 408 16.75 -28.64 8.10
N ASP A 409 15.70 -29.44 8.16
CA ASP A 409 14.80 -29.76 7.05
C ASP A 409 13.34 -29.63 7.46
N THR A 410 12.43 -29.77 6.50
CA THR A 410 10.99 -29.67 6.68
C THR A 410 10.31 -31.02 6.45
N TRP A 411 9.30 -31.36 7.28
CA TRP A 411 8.47 -32.54 7.07
C TRP A 411 7.02 -32.29 7.47
N VAL A 412 6.09 -32.93 6.76
CA VAL A 412 4.66 -32.82 7.02
C VAL A 412 4.26 -33.83 8.11
N SER A 413 3.66 -33.36 9.19
CA SER A 413 3.09 -34.21 10.25
C SER A 413 1.56 -34.31 10.19
N ASN A 414 0.89 -33.35 9.55
CA ASN A 414 -0.53 -33.39 9.28
C ASN A 414 -0.80 -32.79 7.89
N PRO A 415 -1.33 -33.58 6.94
CA PRO A 415 -1.79 -33.05 5.66
C PRO A 415 -3.00 -32.15 5.89
N TYR A 416 -3.46 -31.44 4.87
CA TYR A 416 -4.66 -30.59 4.98
C TYR A 416 -5.86 -31.35 5.53
N ASP A 417 -6.28 -31.02 6.74
CA ASP A 417 -7.43 -31.60 7.45
C ASP A 417 -8.08 -30.52 8.35
N TRP A 418 -9.34 -30.70 8.66
CA TRP A 418 -10.10 -29.86 9.60
C TRP A 418 -10.13 -30.44 11.03
N SER A 419 -9.65 -31.68 11.22
CA SER A 419 -9.78 -32.41 12.46
C SER A 419 -8.82 -31.92 13.53
N ARG A 420 -9.37 -31.24 14.54
CA ARG A 420 -8.64 -30.80 15.74
C ARG A 420 -7.88 -31.94 16.42
N LEU A 421 -8.49 -33.13 16.52
CA LEU A 421 -7.87 -34.28 17.18
C LEU A 421 -6.63 -34.77 16.43
N ARG A 422 -6.68 -34.82 15.07
CA ARG A 422 -5.52 -35.23 14.26
C ARG A 422 -4.41 -34.21 14.36
N ALA A 423 -4.75 -32.93 14.29
CA ALA A 423 -3.77 -31.84 14.42
C ALA A 423 -3.08 -31.86 15.79
N LEU A 424 -3.84 -32.01 16.89
CA LEU A 424 -3.25 -32.12 18.22
C LEU A 424 -2.39 -33.36 18.39
N LYS A 425 -2.77 -34.51 17.81
CA LYS A 425 -1.95 -35.71 17.81
C LYS A 425 -0.63 -35.47 17.06
N ALA A 426 -0.67 -34.84 15.90
CA ALA A 426 0.50 -34.50 15.11
C ALA A 426 1.45 -33.52 15.83
N LEU A 427 0.90 -32.57 16.60
CA LEU A 427 1.70 -31.63 17.40
C LEU A 427 2.37 -32.24 18.61
N LYS A 428 1.89 -33.38 19.10
CA LYS A 428 2.45 -34.12 20.25
C LYS A 428 3.53 -35.10 19.88
N THR A 429 3.87 -35.29 18.61
CA THR A 429 5.00 -36.10 18.17
C THR A 429 6.27 -35.26 18.18
N PHE A 430 7.32 -35.77 18.85
CA PHE A 430 8.51 -34.98 19.17
C PHE A 430 9.78 -35.61 18.57
N ASP A 431 10.14 -35.12 17.37
CA ASP A 431 11.48 -35.30 16.83
C ASP A 431 12.14 -33.92 16.75
N TYR A 432 13.26 -33.75 17.47
CA TYR A 432 14.01 -32.50 17.49
C TYR A 432 15.29 -32.61 16.68
N GLY A 433 15.48 -31.71 15.71
CA GLY A 433 16.71 -31.59 14.94
C GLY A 433 17.78 -30.75 15.64
N LYS A 434 18.98 -30.73 15.07
CA LYS A 434 20.14 -30.01 15.62
C LYS A 434 20.21 -28.54 15.12
N GLY A 435 19.69 -28.24 13.94
CA GLY A 435 19.73 -26.91 13.35
C GLY A 435 18.34 -26.29 13.17
N ARG A 436 18.30 -25.20 12.42
CA ARG A 436 17.07 -24.48 12.12
C ARG A 436 17.21 -23.74 10.80
N ASP A 437 16.19 -23.83 9.94
CA ASP A 437 16.04 -22.99 8.74
C ASP A 437 14.60 -22.47 8.62
N ILE A 438 14.37 -21.29 9.21
CA ILE A 438 13.05 -20.62 9.20
C ILE A 438 12.70 -20.17 7.78
N GLY A 439 13.67 -19.71 7.00
CA GLY A 439 13.45 -19.27 5.62
C GLY A 439 12.89 -20.39 4.75
N LYS A 440 13.49 -21.58 4.82
CA LYS A 440 13.02 -22.78 4.10
C LYS A 440 11.61 -23.19 4.53
N ALA A 441 11.34 -23.16 5.83
CA ALA A 441 10.04 -23.53 6.38
C ALA A 441 8.93 -22.57 5.94
N LEU A 442 9.16 -21.28 6.03
CA LEU A 442 8.18 -20.27 5.62
C LEU A 442 7.95 -20.29 4.11
N TYR A 443 9.01 -20.42 3.30
CA TYR A 443 8.87 -20.51 1.84
C TYR A 443 8.05 -21.75 1.45
N ALA A 444 8.33 -22.91 2.06
CA ALA A 444 7.56 -24.14 1.83
C ALA A 444 6.09 -23.98 2.24
N ALA A 445 5.82 -23.33 3.38
CA ALA A 445 4.45 -23.10 3.86
C ALA A 445 3.66 -22.17 2.94
N ILE A 446 4.29 -21.12 2.44
CA ILE A 446 3.66 -20.19 1.49
C ILE A 446 3.36 -20.94 0.18
N SER A 447 4.33 -21.72 -0.34
CA SER A 447 4.14 -22.55 -1.53
C SER A 447 3.00 -23.57 -1.37
N ASP A 448 2.90 -24.19 -0.20
CA ASP A 448 1.87 -25.19 0.10
C ASP A 448 0.46 -24.60 0.20
N VAL A 449 0.33 -23.37 0.73
CA VAL A 449 -0.99 -22.74 0.85
C VAL A 449 -1.41 -22.00 -0.43
N LEU A 450 -0.47 -21.76 -1.34
CA LEU A 450 -0.69 -21.01 -2.56
C LEU A 450 -1.83 -21.55 -3.44
N PRO A 451 -1.93 -22.87 -3.73
CA PRO A 451 -2.99 -23.43 -4.57
C PRO A 451 -4.36 -23.52 -3.88
N GLU A 452 -4.47 -23.22 -2.60
CA GLU A 452 -5.73 -23.29 -1.88
C GLU A 452 -6.72 -22.21 -2.32
N MET A 453 -7.98 -22.60 -2.53
CA MET A 453 -9.05 -21.75 -3.05
C MET A 453 -9.79 -20.96 -1.97
N SER A 454 -9.41 -21.09 -0.72
CA SER A 454 -9.98 -20.40 0.43
C SER A 454 -9.09 -19.24 0.87
N ARG A 455 -9.46 -18.51 1.91
CA ARG A 455 -8.59 -17.52 2.55
C ARG A 455 -7.37 -18.19 3.13
N ARG A 456 -6.21 -17.60 2.94
CA ARG A 456 -4.92 -18.24 3.20
C ARG A 456 -4.18 -17.54 4.33
N GLY A 457 -3.41 -18.30 5.10
CA GLY A 457 -2.51 -17.76 6.10
C GLY A 457 -1.46 -18.77 6.51
N VAL A 458 -0.28 -18.27 6.87
CA VAL A 458 0.80 -19.08 7.45
C VAL A 458 0.96 -18.71 8.92
N ILE A 459 1.13 -19.70 9.77
CA ILE A 459 1.35 -19.54 11.22
C ILE A 459 2.67 -20.20 11.57
N LEU A 460 3.62 -19.44 12.08
CA LEU A 460 4.90 -19.94 12.58
C LEU A 460 4.85 -20.02 14.11
N ILE A 461 5.13 -21.19 14.68
CA ILE A 461 5.34 -21.38 16.13
C ILE A 461 6.83 -21.60 16.35
N THR A 462 7.47 -20.73 17.11
CA THR A 462 8.93 -20.73 17.37
C THR A 462 9.24 -20.14 18.75
N ASP A 463 10.49 -20.23 19.20
CA ASP A 463 10.94 -19.53 20.42
C ASP A 463 10.96 -18.00 20.26
N GLY A 464 10.88 -17.52 19.04
CA GLY A 464 10.87 -16.10 18.71
C GLY A 464 12.26 -15.48 18.54
N GLN A 465 13.32 -16.22 18.75
CA GLN A 465 14.68 -15.81 18.39
C GLN A 465 14.93 -16.15 16.92
N ALA A 466 15.52 -15.22 16.18
CA ALA A 466 15.94 -15.45 14.81
C ALA A 466 17.13 -14.56 14.48
N THR A 467 18.09 -15.12 13.78
CA THR A 467 19.27 -14.46 13.22
C THR A 467 19.32 -14.70 11.72
N GLN A 468 20.21 -14.06 11.01
CA GLN A 468 20.41 -14.30 9.56
C GLN A 468 20.80 -15.77 9.27
N ASN A 469 21.47 -16.44 10.22
CA ASN A 469 21.87 -17.84 10.07
C ASN A 469 20.67 -18.83 10.08
N ASP A 470 19.50 -18.39 10.50
CA ASP A 470 18.25 -19.17 10.49
C ASP A 470 17.49 -19.05 9.15
N PHE A 471 18.09 -18.39 8.15
CA PHE A 471 17.55 -18.15 6.81
C PHE A 471 18.56 -18.57 5.74
N LYS A 472 18.96 -19.85 5.76
CA LYS A 472 20.04 -20.37 4.90
C LYS A 472 19.60 -20.52 3.46
N ALA A 473 18.43 -21.13 3.23
CA ALA A 473 17.90 -21.40 1.90
C ALA A 473 17.24 -20.17 1.27
N TYR A 474 16.47 -19.41 2.05
CA TYR A 474 15.76 -18.23 1.59
C TYR A 474 15.92 -17.11 2.60
N SER A 475 16.41 -15.95 2.15
CA SER A 475 16.56 -14.76 2.99
C SER A 475 15.19 -14.24 3.48
N PRO A 476 15.15 -13.46 4.58
CA PRO A 476 13.92 -12.83 5.03
C PRO A 476 13.23 -11.99 3.93
N ASP A 477 14.00 -11.32 3.08
CA ASP A 477 13.46 -10.49 2.00
C ASP A 477 12.77 -11.34 0.92
N ILE A 478 13.37 -12.47 0.53
CA ILE A 478 12.74 -13.43 -0.40
C ILE A 478 11.41 -13.96 0.16
N VAL A 479 11.38 -14.33 1.44
CA VAL A 479 10.18 -14.82 2.11
C VAL A 479 9.09 -13.74 2.15
N ILE A 480 9.46 -12.52 2.50
CA ILE A 480 8.55 -11.37 2.55
C ILE A 480 7.97 -11.10 1.16
N ASP A 481 8.82 -10.97 0.14
CA ASP A 481 8.38 -10.67 -1.22
C ASP A 481 7.48 -11.77 -1.77
N TYR A 482 7.82 -13.03 -1.52
CA TYR A 482 7.00 -14.16 -1.95
C TYR A 482 5.62 -14.16 -1.27
N ALA A 483 5.57 -13.92 0.04
CA ALA A 483 4.31 -13.83 0.78
C ALA A 483 3.46 -12.62 0.35
N LYS A 484 4.08 -11.44 0.22
CA LYS A 484 3.41 -10.20 -0.25
C LYS A 484 2.82 -10.37 -1.64
N THR A 485 3.64 -10.89 -2.58
CA THR A 485 3.23 -11.09 -3.96
C THR A 485 1.98 -11.97 -4.07
N HIS A 486 1.80 -12.91 -3.15
CA HIS A 486 0.68 -13.84 -3.16
C HIS A 486 -0.40 -13.55 -2.09
N PHE A 487 -0.35 -12.40 -1.40
CA PHE A 487 -1.31 -12.01 -0.34
C PHE A 487 -1.47 -13.04 0.77
N ILE A 488 -0.35 -13.61 1.23
CA ILE A 488 -0.36 -14.63 2.29
C ILE A 488 0.21 -14.02 3.56
N PRO A 489 -0.62 -13.63 4.54
CA PRO A 489 -0.14 -13.10 5.80
C PRO A 489 0.57 -14.18 6.61
N VAL A 490 1.69 -13.80 7.24
CA VAL A 490 2.47 -14.67 8.14
C VAL A 490 2.26 -14.21 9.57
N TYR A 491 1.64 -15.07 10.39
CA TYR A 491 1.46 -14.87 11.82
C TYR A 491 2.51 -15.67 12.59
N ILE A 492 3.05 -15.09 13.65
CA ILE A 492 4.11 -15.72 14.42
C ILE A 492 3.70 -15.82 15.90
N PHE A 493 3.73 -17.03 16.43
CA PHE A 493 3.52 -17.32 17.84
C PHE A 493 4.88 -17.59 18.49
N ALA A 494 5.35 -16.62 19.26
CA ALA A 494 6.67 -16.60 19.86
C ALA A 494 6.60 -17.00 21.34
N LEU A 495 7.35 -18.03 21.74
CA LEU A 495 7.35 -18.53 23.12
C LEU A 495 8.12 -17.62 24.08
N LYS A 496 9.23 -17.01 23.63
CA LYS A 496 10.13 -16.24 24.50
C LYS A 496 10.21 -14.76 24.14
N THR A 497 10.57 -14.46 22.90
CA THR A 497 10.92 -13.11 22.46
C THR A 497 10.42 -12.84 21.07
N LYS A 498 10.47 -11.58 20.64
CA LYS A 498 10.17 -11.14 19.27
C LYS A 498 11.45 -10.60 18.66
N SER A 499 12.14 -11.36 17.81
CA SER A 499 13.31 -10.84 17.10
C SER A 499 12.92 -9.82 16.05
N PRO A 500 13.77 -8.81 15.74
CA PRO A 500 13.48 -7.79 14.72
C PRO A 500 13.20 -8.39 13.33
N ILE A 501 13.89 -9.48 12.97
CA ILE A 501 13.69 -10.17 11.69
C ILE A 501 12.27 -10.74 11.60
N LEU A 502 11.83 -11.46 12.64
CA LEU A 502 10.48 -12.04 12.68
C LEU A 502 9.39 -10.97 12.76
N MET A 503 9.64 -9.88 13.48
CA MET A 503 8.73 -8.73 13.50
C MET A 503 8.55 -8.15 12.10
N ARG A 504 9.65 -7.96 11.36
CA ARG A 504 9.65 -7.46 9.99
C ARG A 504 8.88 -8.40 9.05
N ILE A 505 9.13 -9.71 9.11
CA ILE A 505 8.40 -10.69 8.29
C ILE A 505 6.89 -10.60 8.57
N ALA A 506 6.49 -10.67 9.83
CA ALA A 506 5.07 -10.61 10.18
C ALA A 506 4.41 -9.31 9.70
N GLN A 507 5.00 -8.16 9.99
CA GLN A 507 4.47 -6.85 9.62
C GLN A 507 4.36 -6.68 8.11
N GLN A 508 5.44 -6.97 7.37
CA GLN A 508 5.48 -6.70 5.92
C GLN A 508 4.63 -7.66 5.10
N THR A 509 4.28 -8.82 5.64
CA THR A 509 3.36 -9.77 5.00
C THR A 509 1.89 -9.54 5.37
N GLY A 510 1.57 -8.50 6.14
CA GLY A 510 0.21 -8.23 6.60
C GLY A 510 -0.26 -9.12 7.76
N GLY A 511 0.64 -9.86 8.39
CA GLY A 511 0.37 -10.63 9.60
C GLY A 511 0.81 -9.90 10.88
N ALA A 512 1.02 -10.65 11.94
CA ALA A 512 1.46 -10.12 13.24
C ALA A 512 2.27 -11.15 14.03
N ILE A 513 3.07 -10.67 14.99
CA ILE A 513 3.81 -11.54 15.93
C ILE A 513 3.29 -11.32 17.35
N TYR A 514 2.95 -12.42 18.02
CA TYR A 514 2.46 -12.43 19.39
C TYR A 514 3.32 -13.34 20.27
N LYS A 515 3.64 -12.87 21.47
CA LYS A 515 4.19 -13.73 22.53
C LYS A 515 3.11 -14.64 23.09
N ALA A 516 3.51 -15.77 23.63
CA ALA A 516 2.61 -16.68 24.35
C ALA A 516 1.83 -15.99 25.50
N SER A 517 2.36 -14.91 26.07
CA SER A 517 1.68 -14.09 27.09
C SER A 517 0.65 -13.09 26.53
N GLU A 518 0.62 -12.84 25.23
CA GLU A 518 -0.26 -11.86 24.58
C GLU A 518 -1.56 -12.53 24.09
N LEU A 519 -2.35 -13.04 25.02
CA LEU A 519 -3.51 -13.89 24.76
C LEU A 519 -4.57 -13.25 23.87
N ASP A 520 -4.82 -11.95 24.01
CA ASP A 520 -5.84 -11.23 23.22
C ASP A 520 -5.43 -11.21 21.75
N GLY A 521 -4.15 -10.96 21.45
CA GLY A 521 -3.63 -11.03 20.09
C GLY A 521 -3.76 -12.43 19.48
N LEU A 522 -3.31 -13.46 20.21
CA LEU A 522 -3.39 -14.86 19.77
C LEU A 522 -4.84 -15.28 19.44
N ARG A 523 -5.82 -14.86 20.23
CA ARG A 523 -7.24 -15.15 20.02
C ARG A 523 -7.81 -14.55 18.74
N THR A 524 -7.21 -13.48 18.20
CA THR A 524 -7.72 -12.79 17.01
C THR A 524 -7.21 -13.37 15.70
N VAL A 525 -6.09 -14.12 15.71
CA VAL A 525 -5.39 -14.55 14.48
C VAL A 525 -6.29 -15.32 13.52
N TYR A 526 -7.05 -16.30 14.01
CA TYR A 526 -7.97 -17.06 13.16
C TYR A 526 -9.03 -16.15 12.50
N ASP A 527 -9.64 -15.26 13.28
CA ASP A 527 -10.66 -14.34 12.77
C ASP A 527 -10.06 -13.33 11.79
N THR A 528 -8.80 -12.93 12.01
CA THR A 528 -8.07 -12.05 11.09
C THR A 528 -7.78 -12.75 9.76
N ILE A 529 -7.35 -14.03 9.78
CA ILE A 529 -7.18 -14.83 8.56
C ILE A 529 -8.53 -14.97 7.83
N LYS A 530 -9.62 -15.26 8.56
CA LYS A 530 -10.96 -15.38 7.98
C LYS A 530 -11.50 -14.08 7.38
N LYS A 531 -11.01 -12.95 7.85
CA LYS A 531 -11.37 -11.61 7.38
C LYS A 531 -10.32 -11.02 6.45
N SER A 532 -9.20 -11.73 6.22
CA SER A 532 -8.13 -11.22 5.37
C SER A 532 -8.66 -10.89 3.98
N ASN A 533 -8.16 -9.79 3.44
CA ASN A 533 -8.55 -9.32 2.12
C ASN A 533 -7.81 -10.14 1.06
N ASP A 534 -8.42 -11.24 0.63
CA ASP A 534 -7.95 -12.01 -0.53
C ASP A 534 -8.62 -11.44 -1.79
N TYR A 535 -7.86 -10.65 -2.53
CA TYR A 535 -8.33 -9.96 -3.73
C TYR A 535 -8.15 -10.77 -5.01
N ARG A 536 -7.93 -12.08 -4.91
CA ARG A 536 -7.98 -12.94 -6.08
C ARG A 536 -9.35 -12.84 -6.73
N TYR A 537 -9.32 -12.71 -8.04
CA TYR A 537 -10.55 -12.82 -8.82
C TYR A 537 -10.95 -14.27 -8.97
N VAL A 538 -12.23 -14.51 -8.91
CA VAL A 538 -12.84 -15.82 -9.22
C VAL A 538 -13.74 -15.62 -10.42
N LEU A 539 -13.37 -16.25 -11.53
CA LEU A 539 -14.10 -16.22 -12.79
C LEU A 539 -14.93 -17.50 -12.87
N ILE A 540 -16.24 -17.39 -12.90
CA ILE A 540 -17.15 -18.55 -12.92
C ILE A 540 -17.92 -18.57 -14.23
N TYR A 541 -17.94 -19.72 -14.88
CA TYR A 541 -18.67 -19.94 -16.11
C TYR A 541 -19.20 -21.37 -16.21
N SER A 542 -20.13 -21.62 -17.14
CA SER A 542 -20.55 -22.97 -17.52
C SER A 542 -19.89 -23.35 -18.83
N THR A 543 -19.14 -24.44 -18.81
CA THR A 543 -18.48 -24.96 -20.02
C THR A 543 -19.47 -25.56 -21.01
N PHE A 544 -19.14 -25.52 -22.29
CA PHE A 544 -19.86 -26.22 -23.35
C PHE A 544 -19.51 -27.73 -23.43
N LYS A 545 -18.51 -28.16 -22.66
CA LYS A 545 -18.06 -29.55 -22.66
C LYS A 545 -19.13 -30.50 -22.12
N MET A 546 -19.19 -31.67 -22.68
CA MET A 546 -20.09 -32.74 -22.20
C MET A 546 -19.35 -33.67 -21.23
N LYS A 547 -20.05 -34.24 -20.27
CA LYS A 547 -19.51 -35.29 -19.39
C LYS A 547 -18.96 -36.51 -20.09
N SER A 548 -19.37 -36.75 -21.34
CA SER A 548 -18.81 -37.81 -22.19
C SER A 548 -17.32 -37.63 -22.54
N LEU A 549 -16.79 -36.44 -22.34
CA LEU A 549 -15.37 -36.12 -22.52
C LEU A 549 -14.56 -36.27 -21.22
N LYS A 550 -15.05 -37.05 -20.26
CA LYS A 550 -14.34 -37.29 -18.98
C LYS A 550 -12.89 -37.73 -19.24
N GLY A 551 -11.96 -37.08 -18.53
CA GLY A 551 -10.53 -37.32 -18.60
C GLY A 551 -9.84 -36.59 -19.76
N TRP A 552 -10.57 -35.87 -20.61
CA TRP A 552 -9.96 -35.03 -21.65
C TRP A 552 -9.49 -33.71 -21.04
N TRP A 553 -8.37 -33.23 -21.54
CA TRP A 553 -7.86 -31.91 -21.20
C TRP A 553 -8.63 -30.82 -21.94
N SER A 554 -8.93 -29.72 -21.29
CA SER A 554 -9.53 -28.51 -21.83
C SER A 554 -8.58 -27.34 -21.62
N ASP A 555 -8.16 -26.71 -22.72
CA ASP A 555 -7.29 -25.54 -22.70
C ASP A 555 -8.09 -24.27 -22.43
N LEU A 556 -7.56 -23.42 -21.55
CA LEU A 556 -8.13 -22.12 -21.23
C LEU A 556 -7.12 -21.01 -21.56
N THR A 557 -7.61 -19.97 -22.23
CA THR A 557 -6.90 -18.70 -22.34
C THR A 557 -7.70 -17.65 -21.59
N ILE A 558 -7.09 -17.05 -20.58
CA ILE A 558 -7.67 -15.99 -19.76
C ILE A 558 -7.08 -14.66 -20.23
N ASN A 559 -7.90 -13.82 -20.84
CA ASN A 559 -7.54 -12.48 -21.26
C ASN A 559 -8.13 -11.45 -20.30
N VAL A 560 -7.32 -10.48 -19.92
CA VAL A 560 -7.73 -9.33 -19.10
C VAL A 560 -7.46 -8.06 -19.88
N SER A 561 -8.45 -7.17 -19.94
CA SER A 561 -8.33 -5.87 -20.57
C SER A 561 -8.82 -4.79 -19.61
N TYR A 562 -7.95 -3.84 -19.27
CA TYR A 562 -8.27 -2.75 -18.37
C TYR A 562 -7.52 -1.47 -18.75
N LYS A 563 -8.25 -0.37 -18.92
CA LYS A 563 -7.69 0.95 -19.28
C LYS A 563 -6.70 0.91 -20.47
N GLY A 564 -7.04 0.12 -21.50
CA GLY A 564 -6.22 -0.03 -22.71
C GLY A 564 -5.03 -0.99 -22.59
N GLN A 565 -4.83 -1.62 -21.44
CA GLN A 565 -3.83 -2.65 -21.20
C GLN A 565 -4.43 -4.03 -21.36
N LYS A 566 -3.58 -4.98 -21.68
CA LYS A 566 -3.99 -6.38 -21.85
C LYS A 566 -3.00 -7.30 -21.15
N GLY A 567 -3.52 -8.34 -20.55
CA GLY A 567 -2.77 -9.47 -20.03
C GLY A 567 -3.40 -10.78 -20.49
N THR A 568 -2.60 -11.79 -20.63
CA THR A 568 -3.05 -13.12 -21.06
C THR A 568 -2.30 -14.17 -20.27
N GLU A 569 -3.03 -15.20 -19.83
CA GLU A 569 -2.46 -16.39 -19.20
C GLU A 569 -3.16 -17.64 -19.72
N TRP A 570 -2.41 -18.75 -19.77
CA TRP A 570 -2.91 -20.05 -20.18
C TRP A 570 -3.05 -20.98 -18.99
N ALA A 571 -4.14 -21.69 -18.96
CA ALA A 571 -4.44 -22.69 -17.95
C ALA A 571 -5.22 -23.85 -18.57
N GLY A 572 -5.72 -24.75 -17.77
CA GLY A 572 -6.61 -25.80 -18.23
C GLY A 572 -7.04 -26.72 -17.10
N TYR A 573 -7.88 -27.67 -17.45
CA TYR A 573 -8.38 -28.66 -16.51
C TYR A 573 -8.74 -29.96 -17.24
N PHE A 574 -8.74 -31.06 -16.49
CA PHE A 574 -9.33 -32.32 -16.98
C PHE A 574 -10.84 -32.32 -16.73
N VAL A 575 -11.61 -32.66 -17.75
CA VAL A 575 -13.06 -32.86 -17.62
C VAL A 575 -13.32 -33.97 -16.58
N PRO A 576 -14.03 -33.75 -15.48
CA PRO A 576 -14.14 -34.69 -14.37
C PRO A 576 -15.07 -35.88 -14.61
#